data_f87c528bce2bb179ec9a4767a9fe4250
#
_entry.id   f87c528bce2bb179ec9a4767a9fe4250
#
_cell.length_a   1.000
_cell.length_b   1.000
_cell.length_c   1.000
_cell.angle_alpha   90.00
_cell.angle_beta   90.00
_cell.angle_gamma   90.00
#
_symmetry.space_group_name_H-M   'P 1'
#
loop_
_entity.id
_entity.type
_entity.pdbx_description
1 polymer ?
#
loop_
_entity_poly.entity_id
_entity_poly.type
_entity_poly.pdbx_seq_one_letter_code
_entity_poly.pdbx_strand_id
1 'polypeptide(L)'
;VEVEITIDESADVSERNIMVLTPQGLSNPVKFMVGALPEVAEDSLREVARERASFKKNKGRWLHVYTQVLSYVLPSKKTETHVDLPVVANGQITEANTDTYSFDAKKGQKIVFSVQAQTLIPYISDAVPGWFQPVIIVRNSKGEEMAYNDDFYHHPDSLLFFEVPADGKYSVEIYDAIYRSREDFVYRLTIGEIPFVTGIFPLGGKTGSVDNFELSGYNLEAGTIQINMEDAGISTKYAENSLEDTAHMRL
;
A
#
# COMPACT_ATOMS: atom_id res chain seq x y z
N VAL A 1 23.68 6.47 1.60
CA VAL A 1 23.41 6.84 2.98
C VAL A 1 22.40 5.81 3.48
N GLU A 2 22.69 5.14 4.59
CA GLU A 2 21.77 4.26 5.30
C GLU A 2 21.17 5.07 6.43
N VAL A 3 19.87 5.01 6.59
CA VAL A 3 19.13 5.76 7.62
C VAL A 3 18.31 4.76 8.41
N GLU A 4 18.46 4.78 9.72
CA GLU A 4 17.60 4.05 10.66
C GLU A 4 16.53 5.00 11.18
N ILE A 5 15.27 4.60 11.08
CA ILE A 5 14.12 5.37 11.56
C ILE A 5 13.46 4.60 12.67
N THR A 6 13.37 5.22 13.85
CA THR A 6 12.58 4.70 14.96
C THR A 6 11.26 5.46 15.01
N ILE A 7 10.15 4.72 15.01
CA ILE A 7 8.80 5.28 15.15
C ILE A 7 8.35 5.05 16.59
N ASP A 8 7.97 6.13 17.26
CA ASP A 8 7.41 6.07 18.62
C ASP A 8 6.01 5.47 18.58
N GLU A 9 5.65 4.65 19.59
CA GLU A 9 4.33 4.00 19.68
C GLU A 9 3.16 5.01 19.74
N SER A 10 3.43 6.23 20.22
CA SER A 10 2.45 7.33 20.28
C SER A 10 2.42 8.18 19.00
N ALA A 11 3.20 7.83 17.98
CA ALA A 11 3.25 8.60 16.73
C ALA A 11 1.90 8.54 16.01
N ASP A 12 1.40 9.71 15.59
CA ASP A 12 0.18 9.78 14.79
C ASP A 12 0.32 9.02 13.48
N VAL A 13 -0.71 8.22 13.17
CA VAL A 13 -0.88 7.60 11.85
C VAL A 13 -1.03 8.70 10.80
N SER A 14 -0.05 8.86 9.93
CA SER A 14 -0.06 9.96 8.94
C SER A 14 1.03 9.81 7.89
N GLU A 15 0.84 10.54 6.79
CA GLU A 15 1.90 10.81 5.83
C GLU A 15 2.93 11.78 6.43
N ARG A 16 4.20 11.48 6.27
CA ARG A 16 5.35 12.30 6.66
C ARG A 16 6.22 12.60 5.44
N ASN A 17 6.98 13.67 5.52
CA ASN A 17 8.01 13.98 4.54
C ASN A 17 9.39 13.78 5.17
N ILE A 18 10.17 12.89 4.58
CA ILE A 18 11.58 12.68 4.96
C ILE A 18 12.46 13.52 4.04
N MET A 19 13.37 14.26 4.62
CA MET A 19 14.38 15.06 3.92
C MET A 19 15.74 14.83 4.59
N VAL A 20 16.79 14.88 3.79
CA VAL A 20 18.17 14.74 4.28
C VAL A 20 18.86 16.09 4.24
N LEU A 21 19.40 16.53 5.39
CA LEU A 21 20.22 17.72 5.47
C LEU A 21 21.66 17.35 5.16
N THR A 22 22.27 18.05 4.19
CA THR A 22 23.68 17.91 3.81
C THR A 22 24.38 19.25 3.93
N PRO A 23 25.72 19.29 3.87
CA PRO A 23 26.46 20.56 3.81
C PRO A 23 26.08 21.45 2.62
N GLN A 24 25.52 20.87 1.54
CA GLN A 24 25.07 21.58 0.34
C GLN A 24 23.62 22.07 0.45
N GLY A 25 22.89 21.65 1.48
CA GLY A 25 21.50 22.05 1.71
C GLY A 25 20.57 20.88 2.00
N LEU A 26 19.29 21.18 2.03
CA LEU A 26 18.21 20.22 2.26
C LEU A 26 17.84 19.52 0.96
N SER A 27 17.62 18.20 1.02
CA SER A 27 17.11 17.43 -0.11
C SER A 27 15.62 17.74 -0.41
N ASN A 28 15.13 17.27 -1.56
CA ASN A 28 13.68 17.17 -1.80
C ASN A 28 13.01 16.25 -0.76
N PRO A 29 11.72 16.48 -0.46
CA PRO A 29 10.95 15.59 0.40
C PRO A 29 10.64 14.26 -0.30
N VAL A 30 10.63 13.18 0.48
CA VAL A 30 10.12 11.86 0.07
C VAL A 30 9.03 11.45 1.05
N LYS A 31 7.91 10.95 0.52
CA LYS A 31 6.79 10.48 1.33
C LYS A 31 7.17 9.25 2.15
N PHE A 32 6.76 9.26 3.40
CA PHE A 32 6.91 8.15 4.33
C PHE A 32 5.60 8.01 5.12
N MET A 33 5.07 6.79 5.16
CA MET A 33 3.78 6.53 5.80
C MET A 33 4.01 5.93 7.19
N VAL A 34 3.38 6.51 8.20
CA VAL A 34 3.25 5.91 9.53
C VAL A 34 1.87 5.27 9.61
N GLY A 35 1.81 3.94 9.72
CA GLY A 35 0.58 3.16 9.77
C GLY A 35 0.35 2.52 11.14
N ALA A 36 -0.87 2.05 11.40
CA ALA A 36 -1.24 1.32 12.61
C ALA A 36 -1.19 -0.21 12.44
N LEU A 37 -1.10 -0.69 11.20
CA LEU A 37 -1.09 -2.12 10.91
C LEU A 37 0.35 -2.67 10.91
N PRO A 38 0.53 -3.98 11.18
CA PRO A 38 1.81 -4.65 10.96
C PRO A 38 2.28 -4.46 9.51
N GLU A 39 3.58 -4.26 9.33
CA GLU A 39 4.17 -4.06 8.01
C GLU A 39 5.18 -5.15 7.68
N VAL A 40 5.14 -5.63 6.45
CA VAL A 40 6.13 -6.55 5.89
C VAL A 40 6.76 -5.91 4.67
N ALA A 41 8.05 -6.16 4.45
CA ALA A 41 8.73 -5.81 3.23
C ALA A 41 8.99 -7.08 2.43
N GLU A 42 8.84 -7.00 1.13
CA GLU A 42 9.18 -8.06 0.20
C GLU A 42 10.64 -8.52 0.40
N ASP A 43 10.86 -9.84 0.39
CA ASP A 43 12.20 -10.41 0.65
C ASP A 43 13.23 -10.00 -0.40
N SER A 44 12.80 -9.80 -1.64
CA SER A 44 13.66 -9.31 -2.73
C SER A 44 14.27 -7.94 -2.43
N LEU A 45 13.53 -7.04 -1.78
CA LEU A 45 14.04 -5.72 -1.39
C LEU A 45 15.19 -5.82 -0.38
N ARG A 46 15.12 -6.79 0.53
CA ARG A 46 16.20 -7.06 1.50
C ARG A 46 17.43 -7.64 0.82
N GLU A 47 17.25 -8.52 -0.16
CA GLU A 47 18.36 -9.09 -0.95
C GLU A 47 19.00 -8.03 -1.84
N VAL A 48 18.22 -7.26 -2.59
CA VAL A 48 18.72 -6.15 -3.42
C VAL A 48 19.47 -5.11 -2.60
N ALA A 49 18.94 -4.75 -1.41
CA ALA A 49 19.64 -3.83 -0.52
C ALA A 49 20.99 -4.40 -0.03
N ARG A 50 21.03 -5.68 0.31
CA ARG A 50 22.29 -6.38 0.70
C ARG A 50 23.28 -6.48 -0.46
N GLU A 51 22.81 -6.80 -1.65
CA GLU A 51 23.63 -6.86 -2.86
C GLU A 51 24.18 -5.47 -3.21
N ARG A 52 23.35 -4.42 -3.23
CA ARG A 52 23.80 -3.04 -3.46
C ARG A 52 24.85 -2.59 -2.44
N ALA A 53 24.70 -2.96 -1.17
CA ALA A 53 25.70 -2.69 -0.14
C ALA A 53 27.00 -3.45 -0.40
N SER A 54 26.93 -4.69 -0.88
CA SER A 54 28.12 -5.50 -1.24
C SER A 54 28.81 -5.00 -2.51
N PHE A 55 28.03 -4.53 -3.52
CA PHE A 55 28.58 -3.96 -4.77
C PHE A 55 29.31 -2.63 -4.58
N LYS A 56 28.88 -1.78 -3.66
CA LYS A 56 29.62 -0.57 -3.30
C LYS A 56 31.04 -0.87 -2.78
N LYS A 57 31.27 -2.09 -2.28
CA LYS A 57 32.55 -2.55 -1.77
C LYS A 57 33.46 -3.10 -2.87
N ASN A 58 32.89 -3.58 -3.97
CA ASN A 58 33.64 -4.16 -5.10
C ASN A 58 33.40 -3.33 -6.37
N LYS A 59 34.37 -2.47 -6.74
CA LYS A 59 34.36 -1.61 -7.93
C LYS A 59 34.31 -2.42 -9.24
N GLY A 60 33.11 -2.70 -9.76
CA GLY A 60 32.98 -3.42 -11.01
C GLY A 60 31.79 -2.99 -11.87
N ARG A 61 31.98 -1.92 -12.69
CA ARG A 61 30.97 -1.36 -13.63
C ARG A 61 30.43 -2.38 -14.65
N TRP A 62 31.19 -3.45 -14.94
CA TRP A 62 30.82 -4.47 -15.92
C TRP A 62 29.79 -5.51 -15.40
N LEU A 63 29.74 -5.74 -14.11
CA LEU A 63 28.85 -6.72 -13.53
C LEU A 63 27.40 -6.24 -13.54
N HIS A 64 27.15 -4.93 -13.47
CA HIS A 64 25.82 -4.34 -13.54
C HIS A 64 25.16 -4.57 -14.91
N VAL A 65 25.92 -4.51 -16.00
CA VAL A 65 25.41 -4.81 -17.35
C VAL A 65 25.09 -6.31 -17.49
N TYR A 66 25.88 -7.17 -16.88
CA TYR A 66 25.70 -8.63 -16.93
C TYR A 66 24.46 -9.07 -16.14
N THR A 67 24.19 -8.49 -14.98
CA THR A 67 23.00 -8.77 -14.18
C THR A 67 21.73 -8.27 -14.87
N GLN A 68 21.77 -7.11 -15.53
CA GLN A 68 20.63 -6.63 -16.33
C GLN A 68 20.33 -7.56 -17.52
N VAL A 69 21.33 -8.10 -18.20
CA VAL A 69 21.14 -9.01 -19.34
C VAL A 69 20.66 -10.38 -18.87
N LEU A 70 21.14 -10.86 -17.74
CA LEU A 70 20.69 -12.16 -17.18
C LEU A 70 19.26 -12.10 -16.66
N SER A 71 18.79 -10.97 -16.15
CA SER A 71 17.40 -10.81 -15.69
C SER A 71 16.37 -10.92 -16.82
N TYR A 72 16.75 -10.57 -18.05
CA TYR A 72 15.93 -10.77 -19.25
C TYR A 72 15.87 -12.24 -19.75
N VAL A 73 16.77 -13.09 -19.32
CA VAL A 73 16.94 -14.45 -19.87
C VAL A 73 16.56 -15.54 -18.87
N LEU A 74 16.65 -15.25 -17.57
CA LEU A 74 16.25 -16.19 -16.53
C LEU A 74 14.77 -15.97 -16.15
N PRO A 75 13.96 -17.05 -16.06
CA PRO A 75 12.61 -16.90 -15.55
C PRO A 75 12.70 -16.34 -14.12
N SER A 76 12.00 -15.24 -13.89
CA SER A 76 11.92 -14.63 -12.55
C SER A 76 11.42 -15.68 -11.55
N LYS A 77 12.12 -15.83 -10.46
CA LYS A 77 11.68 -16.67 -9.35
C LYS A 77 10.46 -15.99 -8.73
N LYS A 78 9.28 -16.55 -8.93
CA LYS A 78 8.06 -16.12 -8.27
C LYS A 78 8.29 -16.23 -6.76
N THR A 79 8.44 -15.11 -6.08
CA THR A 79 8.56 -15.06 -4.62
C THR A 79 7.16 -14.96 -4.04
N GLU A 80 6.75 -15.99 -3.30
CA GLU A 80 5.50 -15.97 -2.53
C GLU A 80 5.86 -15.69 -1.08
N THR A 81 5.36 -14.58 -0.53
CA THR A 81 5.51 -14.22 0.88
C THR A 81 4.23 -14.54 1.63
N HIS A 82 4.30 -15.39 2.67
CA HIS A 82 3.15 -15.64 3.53
C HIS A 82 2.99 -14.49 4.54
N VAL A 83 1.75 -14.04 4.76
CA VAL A 83 1.42 -12.93 5.65
C VAL A 83 0.24 -13.26 6.54
N ASP A 84 0.27 -12.76 7.77
CA ASP A 84 -0.86 -12.78 8.69
C ASP A 84 -1.68 -11.50 8.55
N LEU A 85 -3.01 -11.62 8.45
CA LEU A 85 -3.90 -10.48 8.28
C LEU A 85 -4.35 -9.88 9.63
N PRO A 86 -4.57 -8.56 9.75
CA PRO A 86 -4.34 -7.53 8.72
C PRO A 86 -2.86 -7.13 8.59
N VAL A 87 -2.44 -6.70 7.40
CA VAL A 87 -1.04 -6.35 7.12
C VAL A 87 -0.93 -5.29 6.03
N VAL A 88 0.17 -4.54 6.03
CA VAL A 88 0.62 -3.72 4.91
C VAL A 88 1.88 -4.34 4.31
N ALA A 89 1.80 -4.78 3.07
CA ALA A 89 2.94 -5.30 2.32
C ALA A 89 3.59 -4.18 1.51
N ASN A 90 4.88 -3.95 1.72
CA ASN A 90 5.67 -2.98 0.98
C ASN A 90 6.52 -3.70 -0.07
N GLY A 91 6.38 -3.32 -1.32
CA GLY A 91 7.09 -3.95 -2.42
C GLY A 91 7.52 -2.99 -3.52
N GLN A 92 8.24 -3.55 -4.49
CA GLN A 92 8.76 -2.84 -5.65
C GLN A 92 8.73 -3.77 -6.86
N ILE A 93 8.01 -3.39 -7.91
CA ILE A 93 7.95 -4.19 -9.15
C ILE A 93 9.26 -4.03 -9.92
N THR A 94 10.15 -5.00 -9.74
CA THR A 94 11.44 -5.10 -10.44
C THR A 94 11.43 -6.28 -11.41
N GLU A 95 12.16 -6.21 -12.50
CA GLU A 95 12.41 -7.31 -13.45
C GLU A 95 11.16 -7.92 -14.10
N ALA A 96 10.13 -7.09 -14.38
CA ALA A 96 8.85 -7.55 -14.95
C ALA A 96 8.17 -8.66 -14.09
N ASN A 97 8.34 -8.58 -12.77
CA ASN A 97 7.84 -9.55 -11.81
C ASN A 97 6.39 -9.32 -11.41
N THR A 98 5.83 -10.38 -10.87
CA THR A 98 4.58 -10.37 -10.10
C THR A 98 4.93 -10.73 -8.68
N ASP A 99 4.63 -9.84 -7.74
CA ASP A 99 4.79 -10.13 -6.33
C ASP A 99 3.54 -10.87 -5.83
N THR A 100 3.74 -11.85 -4.98
CA THR A 100 2.65 -12.72 -4.49
C THR A 100 2.67 -12.78 -2.97
N TYR A 101 1.54 -12.45 -2.35
CA TYR A 101 1.32 -12.58 -0.91
C TYR A 101 0.26 -13.62 -0.64
N SER A 102 0.59 -14.66 0.12
CA SER A 102 -0.37 -15.70 0.52
C SER A 102 -0.82 -15.51 1.95
N PHE A 103 -2.06 -15.85 2.24
CA PHE A 103 -2.69 -15.72 3.55
C PHE A 103 -3.74 -16.80 3.74
N ASP A 104 -4.07 -17.09 4.98
CA ASP A 104 -5.19 -17.96 5.35
C ASP A 104 -6.43 -17.12 5.64
N ALA A 105 -7.59 -17.58 5.16
CA ALA A 105 -8.84 -16.88 5.35
C ALA A 105 -10.01 -17.85 5.60
N LYS A 106 -11.03 -17.37 6.32
CA LYS A 106 -12.25 -18.10 6.67
C LYS A 106 -13.41 -17.62 5.83
N LYS A 107 -14.33 -18.54 5.53
CA LYS A 107 -15.57 -18.22 4.82
C LYS A 107 -16.32 -17.06 5.47
N GLY A 108 -16.74 -16.11 4.65
CA GLY A 108 -17.51 -14.94 5.05
C GLY A 108 -16.65 -13.77 5.52
N GLN A 109 -15.33 -13.91 5.67
CA GLN A 109 -14.46 -12.77 5.89
C GLN A 109 -14.53 -11.81 4.71
N LYS A 110 -14.55 -10.51 5.00
CA LYS A 110 -14.65 -9.44 4.00
C LYS A 110 -13.33 -8.70 3.92
N ILE A 111 -12.46 -9.16 3.04
CA ILE A 111 -11.09 -8.67 2.93
C ILE A 111 -11.05 -7.50 1.95
N VAL A 112 -10.42 -6.42 2.39
CA VAL A 112 -10.09 -5.24 1.58
C VAL A 112 -8.64 -5.38 1.12
N PHE A 113 -8.40 -5.17 -0.18
CA PHE A 113 -7.08 -5.01 -0.77
C PHE A 113 -7.00 -3.58 -1.28
N SER A 114 -6.12 -2.77 -0.70
CA SER A 114 -5.94 -1.36 -1.08
C SER A 114 -4.50 -1.11 -1.44
N VAL A 115 -4.24 -0.74 -2.68
CA VAL A 115 -2.91 -0.38 -3.16
C VAL A 115 -2.70 1.11 -3.03
N GLN A 116 -1.53 1.51 -2.59
CA GLN A 116 -0.98 2.86 -2.71
C GLN A 116 0.28 2.78 -3.55
N ALA A 117 0.24 3.31 -4.76
CA ALA A 117 1.37 3.38 -5.69
C ALA A 117 1.51 4.81 -6.23
N GLN A 118 0.55 5.30 -7.00
CA GLN A 118 0.53 6.68 -7.46
C GLN A 118 0.43 7.67 -6.29
N THR A 119 -0.30 7.32 -5.25
CA THR A 119 -0.37 8.12 -4.02
C THR A 119 1.01 8.36 -3.41
N LEU A 120 1.93 7.39 -3.49
CA LEU A 120 3.28 7.52 -2.95
C LEU A 120 4.17 8.37 -3.85
N ILE A 121 4.09 8.16 -5.15
CA ILE A 121 4.91 8.84 -6.16
C ILE A 121 3.98 9.32 -7.29
N PRO A 122 3.42 10.54 -7.19
CA PRO A 122 2.38 11.04 -8.08
C PRO A 122 2.96 11.53 -9.42
N TYR A 123 3.35 10.63 -10.30
CA TYR A 123 3.69 10.98 -11.68
C TYR A 123 2.44 11.16 -12.55
N ILE A 124 2.62 11.75 -13.72
CA ILE A 124 1.56 11.88 -14.72
C ILE A 124 1.34 10.50 -15.35
N SER A 125 0.11 9.99 -15.28
CA SER A 125 -0.25 8.67 -15.80
C SER A 125 -0.06 8.52 -17.31
N ASP A 126 -0.18 9.62 -18.08
CA ASP A 126 -0.06 9.63 -19.54
C ASP A 126 1.38 9.85 -20.04
N ALA A 127 2.35 9.94 -19.12
CA ALA A 127 3.75 10.10 -19.52
C ALA A 127 4.26 8.85 -20.25
N VAL A 128 5.18 9.05 -21.22
CA VAL A 128 5.88 7.94 -21.87
C VAL A 128 7.35 7.97 -21.43
N PRO A 129 7.83 6.92 -20.77
CA PRO A 129 7.13 5.70 -20.35
C PRO A 129 6.12 6.01 -19.24
N GLY A 130 4.91 5.45 -19.37
CA GLY A 130 3.80 5.71 -18.46
C GLY A 130 4.09 5.31 -17.03
N TRP A 131 3.15 5.67 -16.15
CA TRP A 131 3.17 5.39 -14.73
C TRP A 131 3.01 3.90 -14.40
N PHE A 132 3.39 3.49 -13.20
CA PHE A 132 3.03 2.19 -12.62
C PHE A 132 1.52 2.14 -12.40
N GLN A 133 0.85 1.23 -13.08
CA GLN A 133 -0.56 0.93 -12.91
C GLN A 133 -0.69 -0.44 -12.26
N PRO A 134 -0.93 -0.50 -10.95
CA PRO A 134 -0.99 -1.76 -10.23
C PRO A 134 -2.26 -2.52 -10.61
N VAL A 135 -2.09 -3.79 -10.94
CA VAL A 135 -3.16 -4.77 -11.08
C VAL A 135 -3.07 -5.75 -9.93
N ILE A 136 -4.19 -6.06 -9.32
CA ILE A 136 -4.29 -7.09 -8.27
C ILE A 136 -5.24 -8.21 -8.67
N ILE A 137 -4.81 -9.45 -8.43
CA ILE A 137 -5.60 -10.66 -8.66
C ILE A 137 -5.60 -11.50 -7.39
N VAL A 138 -6.78 -11.86 -6.91
CA VAL A 138 -6.93 -12.82 -5.81
C VAL A 138 -7.12 -14.21 -6.39
N ARG A 139 -6.33 -15.19 -5.90
CA ARG A 139 -6.42 -16.59 -6.30
C ARG A 139 -6.69 -17.50 -5.09
N ASN A 140 -7.37 -18.62 -5.36
CA ASN A 140 -7.52 -19.67 -4.36
C ASN A 140 -6.29 -20.62 -4.39
N SER A 141 -6.29 -21.62 -3.51
CA SER A 141 -5.22 -22.63 -3.39
C SER A 141 -5.00 -23.50 -4.64
N LYS A 142 -5.95 -23.49 -5.59
CA LYS A 142 -5.82 -24.18 -6.89
C LYS A 142 -5.26 -23.28 -7.98
N GLY A 143 -5.00 -22.00 -7.68
CA GLY A 143 -4.56 -20.98 -8.64
C GLY A 143 -5.69 -20.39 -9.48
N GLU A 144 -6.95 -20.70 -9.19
CA GLU A 144 -8.10 -20.13 -9.88
C GLU A 144 -8.29 -18.67 -9.45
N GLU A 145 -8.54 -17.80 -10.43
CA GLU A 145 -8.83 -16.40 -10.20
C GLU A 145 -10.19 -16.24 -9.53
N MET A 146 -10.22 -15.58 -8.38
CA MET A 146 -11.42 -15.35 -7.59
C MET A 146 -11.92 -13.91 -7.71
N ALA A 147 -11.00 -12.96 -7.87
CA ALA A 147 -11.30 -11.54 -8.02
C ALA A 147 -10.15 -10.81 -8.70
N TYR A 148 -10.44 -9.70 -9.35
CA TYR A 148 -9.52 -8.87 -10.11
C TYR A 148 -9.88 -7.39 -9.97
N ASN A 149 -8.87 -6.53 -9.93
CA ASN A 149 -9.06 -5.08 -10.05
C ASN A 149 -7.76 -4.42 -10.54
N ASP A 150 -7.87 -3.35 -11.35
CA ASP A 150 -6.76 -2.59 -11.91
C ASP A 150 -6.88 -1.07 -11.70
N ASP A 151 -7.99 -0.61 -11.12
CA ASP A 151 -8.18 0.80 -10.73
C ASP A 151 -9.30 0.95 -9.69
N PHE A 152 -9.52 2.16 -9.21
CA PHE A 152 -10.67 2.50 -8.41
C PHE A 152 -11.28 3.83 -8.89
N TYR A 153 -12.41 3.75 -9.59
CA TYR A 153 -13.04 4.85 -10.31
C TYR A 153 -12.06 5.46 -11.34
N HIS A 154 -11.51 6.64 -11.03
CA HIS A 154 -10.55 7.37 -11.88
C HIS A 154 -9.14 7.37 -11.29
N HIS A 155 -8.93 6.62 -10.22
CA HIS A 155 -7.64 6.52 -9.53
C HIS A 155 -6.94 5.23 -9.94
N PRO A 156 -5.68 5.28 -10.39
CA PRO A 156 -4.97 4.08 -10.86
C PRO A 156 -4.54 3.15 -9.73
N ASP A 157 -4.59 3.58 -8.46
CA ASP A 157 -4.33 2.69 -7.33
C ASP A 157 -5.52 1.74 -7.15
N SER A 158 -5.27 0.44 -7.27
CA SER A 158 -6.30 -0.59 -7.26
C SER A 158 -6.91 -0.76 -5.87
N LEU A 159 -8.23 -0.95 -5.84
CA LEU A 159 -8.99 -1.26 -4.63
C LEU A 159 -9.94 -2.43 -4.90
N LEU A 160 -9.84 -3.51 -4.12
CA LEU A 160 -10.65 -4.70 -4.30
C LEU A 160 -11.30 -5.10 -2.97
N PHE A 161 -12.57 -5.46 -3.03
CA PHE A 161 -13.34 -6.02 -1.93
C PHE A 161 -13.65 -7.48 -2.25
N PHE A 162 -13.31 -8.38 -1.34
CA PHE A 162 -13.43 -9.80 -1.55
C PHE A 162 -14.09 -10.48 -0.34
N GLU A 163 -15.27 -11.05 -0.55
CA GLU A 163 -15.89 -11.91 0.45
C GLU A 163 -15.42 -13.35 0.22
N VAL A 164 -14.78 -13.92 1.22
CA VAL A 164 -14.16 -15.25 1.18
C VAL A 164 -15.23 -16.33 1.04
N PRO A 165 -15.29 -17.11 -0.04
CA PRO A 165 -16.35 -18.09 -0.28
C PRO A 165 -16.21 -19.37 0.54
N ALA A 166 -14.98 -19.74 0.95
CA ALA A 166 -14.68 -20.96 1.70
C ALA A 166 -13.42 -20.79 2.53
N ASP A 167 -13.28 -21.56 3.61
CA ASP A 167 -12.04 -21.62 4.39
C ASP A 167 -10.90 -22.14 3.52
N GLY A 168 -9.74 -21.51 3.64
CA GLY A 168 -8.56 -21.98 2.93
C GLY A 168 -7.45 -20.96 2.75
N LYS A 169 -6.42 -21.37 2.00
CA LYS A 169 -5.31 -20.52 1.60
C LYS A 169 -5.66 -19.78 0.32
N TYR A 170 -5.42 -18.49 0.34
CA TYR A 170 -5.55 -17.58 -0.79
C TYR A 170 -4.24 -16.87 -1.06
N SER A 171 -4.11 -16.27 -2.23
CA SER A 171 -3.01 -15.37 -2.54
C SER A 171 -3.51 -14.16 -3.31
N VAL A 172 -2.83 -13.03 -3.13
CA VAL A 172 -2.97 -11.85 -3.97
C VAL A 172 -1.69 -11.66 -4.77
N GLU A 173 -1.84 -11.52 -6.08
CA GLU A 173 -0.77 -11.16 -7.00
C GLU A 173 -0.88 -9.67 -7.31
N ILE A 174 0.28 -8.95 -7.34
CA ILE A 174 0.36 -7.56 -7.77
C ILE A 174 1.44 -7.40 -8.84
N TYR A 175 1.11 -6.68 -9.94
CA TYR A 175 1.99 -6.44 -11.07
C TYR A 175 1.57 -5.17 -11.84
N ASP A 176 2.43 -4.68 -12.75
CA ASP A 176 2.08 -3.56 -13.64
C ASP A 176 1.19 -4.02 -14.80
N ALA A 177 0.16 -3.27 -15.13
CA ALA A 177 -0.87 -3.61 -16.15
C ALA A 177 -0.31 -4.03 -17.51
N ILE A 178 0.87 -3.58 -17.90
CA ILE A 178 1.56 -3.99 -19.12
C ILE A 178 2.92 -4.65 -18.84
N TYR A 179 3.07 -5.23 -17.64
CA TYR A 179 4.25 -5.99 -17.21
C TYR A 179 5.57 -5.23 -17.31
N ARG A 180 5.56 -3.94 -17.02
CA ARG A 180 6.77 -3.14 -16.89
C ARG A 180 7.36 -3.29 -15.49
N SER A 181 8.59 -2.87 -15.36
CA SER A 181 9.31 -2.81 -14.10
C SER A 181 10.24 -1.60 -14.06
N ARG A 182 10.36 -0.98 -12.90
CA ARG A 182 11.27 0.15 -12.67
C ARG A 182 11.63 0.24 -11.19
N GLU A 183 12.75 0.88 -10.88
CA GLU A 183 13.17 1.11 -9.49
C GLU A 183 12.23 2.03 -8.69
N ASP A 184 11.38 2.81 -9.37
CA ASP A 184 10.40 3.69 -8.78
C ASP A 184 8.96 3.12 -8.79
N PHE A 185 8.77 1.88 -9.25
CA PHE A 185 7.49 1.16 -9.16
C PHE A 185 7.32 0.55 -7.77
N VAL A 186 7.21 1.41 -6.79
CA VAL A 186 7.00 1.04 -5.38
C VAL A 186 5.53 1.07 -5.02
N TYR A 187 5.13 0.22 -4.09
CA TYR A 187 3.75 0.16 -3.62
C TYR A 187 3.66 -0.21 -2.13
N ARG A 188 2.53 0.12 -1.56
CA ARG A 188 2.04 -0.38 -0.28
C ARG A 188 0.70 -1.06 -0.53
N LEU A 189 0.59 -2.34 -0.24
CA LEU A 189 -0.62 -3.13 -0.38
C LEU A 189 -1.16 -3.46 1.01
N THR A 190 -2.26 -2.84 1.39
CA THR A 190 -2.99 -3.19 2.60
C THR A 190 -3.91 -4.37 2.34
N ILE A 191 -3.86 -5.39 3.19
CA ILE A 191 -4.66 -6.62 3.11
C ILE A 191 -5.30 -6.87 4.46
N GLY A 192 -6.62 -6.94 4.53
CA GLY A 192 -7.27 -7.29 5.79
C GLY A 192 -8.77 -7.02 5.84
N GLU A 193 -9.39 -7.51 6.89
CA GLU A 193 -10.78 -7.20 7.22
C GLU A 193 -10.82 -5.87 8.00
N ILE A 194 -10.59 -4.78 7.27
CA ILE A 194 -10.47 -3.43 7.80
C ILE A 194 -11.64 -2.55 7.34
N PRO A 195 -12.05 -1.53 8.11
CA PRO A 195 -13.01 -0.55 7.65
C PRO A 195 -12.43 0.26 6.49
N PHE A 196 -13.25 0.47 5.46
CA PHE A 196 -12.87 1.27 4.30
C PHE A 196 -14.02 2.15 3.84
N VAL A 197 -13.81 3.47 3.83
CA VAL A 197 -14.80 4.46 3.41
C VAL A 197 -14.64 4.76 1.92
N THR A 198 -15.71 4.62 1.16
CA THR A 198 -15.74 4.94 -0.28
C THR A 198 -16.49 6.23 -0.57
N GLY A 199 -17.23 6.76 0.39
CA GLY A 199 -17.97 8.00 0.22
C GLY A 199 -18.50 8.55 1.53
N ILE A 200 -18.74 9.86 1.54
CA ILE A 200 -19.36 10.60 2.62
C ILE A 200 -20.43 11.55 2.06
N PHE A 201 -21.57 11.67 2.73
CA PHE A 201 -22.61 12.63 2.36
C PHE A 201 -23.25 13.24 3.62
N PRO A 202 -23.52 14.58 3.67
CA PRO A 202 -23.12 15.58 2.66
C PRO A 202 -21.60 15.77 2.57
N LEU A 203 -21.14 16.44 1.49
CA LEU A 203 -19.70 16.65 1.22
C LEU A 203 -19.07 17.75 2.07
N GLY A 204 -19.81 18.38 2.95
CA GLY A 204 -19.31 19.44 3.84
C GLY A 204 -20.40 19.95 4.78
N GLY A 205 -19.98 20.78 5.75
CA GLY A 205 -20.85 21.44 6.73
C GLY A 205 -20.40 22.88 6.98
N LYS A 206 -21.19 23.63 7.73
CA LYS A 206 -20.89 25.02 8.10
C LYS A 206 -19.87 25.06 9.24
N THR A 207 -18.89 25.94 9.17
CA THR A 207 -17.98 26.19 10.30
C THR A 207 -18.73 26.46 11.59
N GLY A 208 -18.39 25.78 12.68
CA GLY A 208 -19.01 25.87 13.99
C GLY A 208 -20.33 25.11 14.11
N SER A 209 -20.74 24.30 13.12
CA SER A 209 -21.85 23.38 13.26
C SER A 209 -21.39 21.98 13.71
N VAL A 210 -22.36 21.20 14.19
CA VAL A 210 -22.20 19.76 14.42
C VAL A 210 -23.20 19.07 13.52
N ASP A 211 -22.70 18.37 12.51
CA ASP A 211 -23.54 17.78 11.48
C ASP A 211 -23.37 16.25 11.41
N ASN A 212 -24.42 15.56 10.97
CA ASN A 212 -24.39 14.12 10.74
C ASN A 212 -24.03 13.85 9.28
N PHE A 213 -23.14 12.89 9.06
CA PHE A 213 -22.67 12.46 7.75
C PHE A 213 -22.93 10.98 7.56
N GLU A 214 -23.52 10.63 6.42
CA GLU A 214 -23.67 9.25 6.01
C GLU A 214 -22.36 8.77 5.37
N LEU A 215 -21.87 7.60 5.80
CA LEU A 215 -20.71 6.94 5.24
C LEU A 215 -21.14 5.78 4.34
N SER A 216 -20.53 5.70 3.18
CA SER A 216 -20.59 4.54 2.30
C SER A 216 -19.23 3.84 2.32
N GLY A 217 -19.22 2.51 2.33
CA GLY A 217 -17.96 1.77 2.34
C GLY A 217 -18.13 0.31 2.73
N TYR A 218 -17.02 -0.30 3.14
CA TYR A 218 -16.93 -1.71 3.48
C TYR A 218 -16.44 -1.87 4.92
N ASN A 219 -16.94 -2.91 5.61
CA ASN A 219 -16.61 -3.22 6.99
C ASN A 219 -16.82 -2.05 7.96
N LEU A 220 -17.79 -1.18 7.68
CA LEU A 220 -18.13 -0.07 8.54
C LEU A 220 -19.13 -0.55 9.60
N GLU A 221 -18.83 -0.27 10.88
CA GLU A 221 -19.74 -0.58 11.99
C GLU A 221 -20.95 0.37 12.05
N ALA A 222 -20.73 1.61 11.63
CA ALA A 222 -21.77 2.63 11.57
C ALA A 222 -21.83 3.27 10.17
N GLY A 223 -23.04 3.39 9.62
CA GLY A 223 -23.28 4.11 8.36
C GLY A 223 -23.40 5.63 8.54
N THR A 224 -23.31 6.15 9.78
CA THR A 224 -23.45 7.59 10.07
C THR A 224 -22.46 7.99 11.14
N ILE A 225 -21.78 9.11 10.91
CA ILE A 225 -20.89 9.75 11.90
C ILE A 225 -21.33 11.18 12.16
N GLN A 226 -21.04 11.68 13.36
CA GLN A 226 -21.22 13.08 13.70
C GLN A 226 -19.87 13.78 13.69
N ILE A 227 -19.77 14.88 12.94
CA ILE A 227 -18.53 15.67 12.84
C ILE A 227 -18.79 17.05 13.42
N ASN A 228 -17.93 17.48 14.36
CA ASN A 228 -17.90 18.84 14.85
C ASN A 228 -16.99 19.68 13.94
N MET A 229 -17.56 20.71 13.33
CA MET A 229 -16.87 21.63 12.41
C MET A 229 -16.24 22.82 13.13
N GLU A 230 -15.98 22.71 14.44
CA GLU A 230 -15.28 23.75 15.20
C GLU A 230 -13.80 23.78 14.83
N ASP A 231 -13.40 24.90 14.29
CA ASP A 231 -12.03 25.32 13.98
C ASP A 231 -11.25 24.56 12.89
N ALA A 232 -10.41 25.32 12.20
CA ALA A 232 -9.61 24.99 11.04
C ALA A 232 -8.57 23.83 11.19
N GLY A 233 -8.66 23.07 12.25
CA GLY A 233 -7.99 21.80 12.44
C GLY A 233 -9.03 20.70 12.49
N ILE A 234 -9.04 19.79 11.52
CA ILE A 234 -9.91 18.61 11.50
C ILE A 234 -9.69 17.83 12.80
N SER A 235 -10.58 18.02 13.78
CA SER A 235 -10.66 17.21 14.98
C SER A 235 -11.75 16.17 14.75
N THR A 236 -11.38 14.95 14.43
CA THR A 236 -12.30 13.83 14.37
C THR A 236 -12.53 13.29 15.76
N LYS A 237 -13.73 13.49 16.34
CA LYS A 237 -14.21 12.69 17.46
C LYS A 237 -15.09 11.59 16.88
N TYR A 238 -14.67 10.35 17.06
CA TYR A 238 -15.50 9.19 16.77
C TYR A 238 -16.71 9.15 17.72
N ALA A 239 -17.85 8.68 17.25
CA ALA A 239 -18.98 8.37 18.11
C ALA A 239 -18.51 7.37 19.18
N GLU A 240 -18.55 7.81 20.44
CA GLU A 240 -18.28 6.97 21.60
C GLU A 240 -19.37 5.89 21.71
N ASN A 241 -19.13 4.76 21.07
CA ASN A 241 -19.69 3.48 21.49
C ASN A 241 -18.74 2.38 21.02
N SER A 242 -17.96 1.91 21.99
CA SER A 242 -17.21 0.66 21.97
C SER A 242 -16.22 0.49 20.80
N LEU A 243 -15.03 0.98 20.99
CA LEU A 243 -13.79 0.22 20.75
C LEU A 243 -12.63 1.06 21.32
N GLU A 244 -12.17 0.70 22.47
CA GLU A 244 -10.78 0.93 22.87
C GLU A 244 -9.93 0.13 21.88
N ASP A 245 -9.50 0.79 20.86
CA ASP A 245 -8.29 0.63 20.04
C ASP A 245 -8.51 1.25 18.65
N THR A 246 -8.27 2.51 18.60
CA THR A 246 -7.57 3.33 17.62
C THR A 246 -7.48 2.86 16.16
N ALA A 247 -8.33 3.39 15.32
CA ALA A 247 -7.93 3.76 13.97
C ALA A 247 -8.17 5.27 13.79
N HIS A 248 -7.12 6.05 13.80
CA HIS A 248 -7.19 7.46 13.42
C HIS A 248 -7.35 7.56 11.91
N MET A 249 -8.58 7.79 11.43
CA MET A 249 -8.82 8.12 10.04
C MET A 249 -8.55 9.62 9.86
N ARG A 250 -7.53 9.98 9.10
CA ARG A 250 -7.37 11.31 8.50
C ARG A 250 -7.86 11.24 7.05
N LEU A 251 -8.85 12.05 6.74
CA LEU A 251 -9.22 12.38 5.36
C LEU A 251 -8.17 13.28 4.72
#